data_73363e0ebdd4cf2901ba94164a5570ac
#
_entry.id   73363e0ebdd4cf2901ba94164a5570ac
#
_cell.length_a   1.000
_cell.length_b   1.000
_cell.length_c   1.000
_cell.angle_alpha   90.00
_cell.angle_beta   90.00
_cell.angle_gamma   90.00
#
_symmetry.space_group_name_H-M   'P 1'
#
loop_
_entity.id
_entity.type
_entity.pdbx_description
1 polymer ?
#
loop_
_entity_poly.entity_id
_entity_poly.type
_entity_poly.pdbx_seq_one_letter_code
_entity_poly.pdbx_strand_id
1 'polypeptide(L)'
;MSKVIKNGTVCTADRAWKADILIEGEVICQIGENLTGEEYIDAEGAYVIPGGIDPHTHLEMPFMGTTAAETFETGTWAAAAGGTTMV
;
A
#
# COMPACT_ATOMS: atom_id res chain seq x y z
N MET A 1 -16.91 6.38 -0.88
CA MET A 1 -16.12 7.17 0.09
C MET A 1 -14.79 7.54 -0.54
N SER A 2 -14.46 8.80 -0.52
CA SER A 2 -13.23 9.29 -1.13
C SER A 2 -12.21 9.72 -0.08
N LYS A 3 -10.94 9.44 -0.34
CA LYS A 3 -9.81 9.82 0.50
C LYS A 3 -8.77 10.49 -0.37
N VAL A 4 -8.12 11.50 0.17
CA VAL A 4 -7.02 12.18 -0.52
C VAL A 4 -5.77 12.09 0.36
N ILE A 5 -4.69 11.59 -0.21
CA ILE A 5 -3.36 11.64 0.42
C ILE A 5 -2.72 12.93 -0.05
N LYS A 6 -2.45 13.85 0.89
CA LYS A 6 -1.92 15.18 0.61
C LYS A 6 -0.47 15.33 1.06
N ASN A 7 0.22 16.27 0.46
CA ASN A 7 1.56 16.69 0.87
C ASN A 7 2.61 15.58 0.81
N GLY A 8 2.41 14.60 -0.08
CA GLY A 8 3.38 13.54 -0.28
C GLY A 8 4.25 13.79 -1.51
N THR A 9 5.37 13.08 -1.57
CA THR A 9 6.17 12.96 -2.78
C THR A 9 5.88 11.59 -3.38
N VAL A 10 5.15 11.59 -4.48
CA VAL A 10 4.74 10.33 -5.15
C VAL A 10 5.92 9.81 -5.95
N CYS A 11 6.28 8.56 -5.72
CA CYS A 11 7.40 7.91 -6.41
C CYS A 11 6.89 6.74 -7.24
N THR A 12 7.26 6.73 -8.51
CA THR A 12 7.05 5.60 -9.41
C THR A 12 8.40 5.12 -9.92
N ALA A 13 8.39 4.08 -10.78
CA ALA A 13 9.63 3.49 -11.27
C ALA A 13 10.53 4.48 -12.04
N ASP A 14 9.95 5.53 -12.62
CA ASP A 14 10.64 6.44 -13.52
C ASP A 14 10.73 7.88 -13.00
N ARG A 15 10.02 8.24 -11.94
CA ARG A 15 10.08 9.61 -11.41
C ARG A 15 9.55 9.75 -9.99
N ALA A 16 9.85 10.90 -9.37
CA ALA A 16 9.30 11.31 -8.10
C ALA A 16 8.87 12.78 -8.20
N TRP A 17 7.68 13.11 -7.71
CA TRP A 17 7.16 14.48 -7.74
C TRP A 17 6.15 14.71 -6.63
N LYS A 18 5.93 15.97 -6.27
CA LYS A 18 4.91 16.32 -5.29
C LYS A 18 3.53 16.24 -5.92
N ALA A 19 2.65 15.49 -5.31
CA ALA A 19 1.28 15.34 -5.79
C ALA A 19 0.37 14.82 -4.68
N ASP A 20 -0.93 15.03 -4.87
CA ASP A 20 -1.96 14.41 -4.06
C ASP A 20 -2.49 13.18 -4.79
N ILE A 21 -3.05 12.23 -4.03
CA ILE A 21 -3.64 11.02 -4.59
C ILE A 21 -5.09 10.92 -4.12
N LEU A 22 -6.01 10.87 -5.08
CA LEU A 22 -7.43 10.65 -4.81
C LEU A 22 -7.76 9.16 -4.90
N ILE A 23 -8.30 8.63 -3.82
CA ILE A 23 -8.73 7.23 -3.75
C ILE A 23 -10.24 7.21 -3.58
N GLU A 24 -10.93 6.49 -4.46
CA GLU A 24 -12.37 6.27 -4.38
C GLU A 24 -12.61 4.80 -4.14
N GLY A 25 -13.13 4.46 -2.93
CA GLY A 25 -13.23 3.07 -2.53
C GLY A 25 -11.85 2.42 -2.44
N GLU A 26 -11.58 1.47 -3.32
CA GLU A 26 -10.32 0.74 -3.37
C GLU A 26 -9.46 1.08 -4.60
N VAL A 27 -9.82 2.14 -5.31
CA VAL A 27 -9.20 2.50 -6.59
C VAL A 27 -8.59 3.88 -6.51
N ILE A 28 -7.35 4.01 -7.01
CA ILE A 28 -6.73 5.31 -7.23
C ILE A 28 -7.36 5.91 -8.49
N CYS A 29 -8.09 7.03 -8.30
CA CYS A 29 -8.83 7.67 -9.39
C CYS A 29 -8.02 8.77 -10.07
N GLN A 30 -7.17 9.46 -9.31
CA GLN A 30 -6.45 10.61 -9.84
C GLN A 30 -5.18 10.87 -9.02
N ILE A 31 -4.14 11.28 -9.69
CA ILE A 31 -2.90 11.78 -9.08
C ILE A 31 -2.67 13.17 -9.65
N GLY A 32 -2.59 14.18 -8.82
CA GLY A 32 -2.46 15.56 -9.27
C GLY A 32 -2.31 16.54 -8.12
N GLU A 33 -2.51 17.81 -8.39
CA GLU A 33 -2.40 18.87 -7.39
C GLU A 33 -3.78 19.31 -6.89
N ASN A 34 -3.84 19.72 -5.63
CA ASN A 34 -5.03 20.32 -5.01
C ASN A 34 -6.30 19.45 -5.14
N LEU A 35 -6.17 18.16 -4.97
CA LEU A 35 -7.31 17.26 -5.01
C LEU A 35 -8.15 17.37 -3.75
N THR A 36 -9.44 17.12 -3.89
CA THR A 36 -10.40 17.19 -2.77
C THR A 36 -11.16 15.88 -2.63
N GLY A 37 -11.53 15.55 -1.41
CA GLY A 37 -12.28 14.35 -1.09
C GLY A 37 -12.95 14.47 0.27
N GLU A 38 -13.60 13.40 0.70
CA GLU A 38 -14.32 13.39 1.99
C GLU A 38 -13.37 13.28 3.18
N GLU A 39 -12.25 12.58 3.02
CA GLU A 39 -11.24 12.42 4.06
C GLU A 39 -9.87 12.78 3.50
N TYR A 40 -9.00 13.24 4.38
CA TYR A 40 -7.64 13.62 4.02
C TYR A 40 -6.64 12.90 4.91
N ILE A 41 -5.55 12.42 4.29
CA ILE A 41 -4.40 11.87 4.99
C ILE A 41 -3.22 12.76 4.63
N ASP A 42 -2.61 13.38 5.65
CA ASP A 42 -1.44 14.23 5.45
C ASP A 42 -0.17 13.38 5.50
N ALA A 43 0.50 13.26 4.37
CA ALA A 43 1.76 12.53 4.29
C ALA A 43 2.95 13.29 4.90
N GLU A 44 2.76 14.58 5.24
CA GLU A 44 3.77 15.41 5.93
C GLU A 44 5.13 15.42 5.21
N GLY A 45 5.12 15.43 3.89
CA GLY A 45 6.34 15.42 3.09
C GLY A 45 6.97 14.04 2.86
N ALA A 46 6.37 12.99 3.40
CA ALA A 46 6.89 11.65 3.21
C ALA A 46 6.79 11.17 1.76
N TYR A 47 7.60 10.18 1.41
CA TYR A 47 7.47 9.50 0.13
C TYR A 47 6.24 8.61 0.11
N VAL A 48 5.49 8.68 -0.97
CA VAL A 48 4.34 7.80 -1.21
C VAL A 48 4.72 6.85 -2.34
N ILE A 49 4.82 5.59 -2.02
CA ILE A 49 5.28 4.55 -2.95
C ILE A 49 4.21 3.45 -3.06
N PRO A 50 4.23 2.68 -4.15
CA PRO A 50 3.39 1.47 -4.22
C PRO A 50 3.75 0.51 -3.08
N GLY A 51 2.76 -0.25 -2.61
CA GLY A 51 3.00 -1.29 -1.63
C GLY A 51 4.01 -2.31 -2.15
N GLY A 52 4.79 -2.87 -1.23
CA GLY A 52 5.79 -3.87 -1.59
C GLY A 52 5.17 -5.14 -2.16
N ILE A 53 5.93 -5.84 -2.99
CA ILE A 53 5.56 -7.14 -3.55
C ILE A 53 6.54 -8.17 -3.02
N ASP A 54 6.02 -9.23 -2.39
CA ASP A 54 6.85 -10.33 -1.94
C ASP A 54 6.58 -11.55 -2.82
N PRO A 55 7.47 -11.89 -3.77
CA PRO A 55 7.26 -12.99 -4.71
C PRO A 55 7.54 -14.37 -4.12
N HIS A 56 8.00 -14.47 -2.88
CA HIS A 56 8.36 -15.73 -2.26
C HIS A 56 7.93 -15.76 -0.78
N THR A 57 6.72 -16.21 -0.53
CA THR A 57 6.19 -16.36 0.83
C THR A 57 5.68 -17.77 1.07
N HIS A 58 5.63 -18.14 2.34
CA HIS A 58 5.11 -19.44 2.79
C HIS A 58 4.00 -19.18 3.81
N LEU A 59 2.76 -19.13 3.34
CA LEU A 59 1.57 -18.95 4.17
C LEU A 59 0.78 -20.27 4.16
N GLU A 60 0.52 -20.84 5.34
CA GLU A 60 -0.20 -22.10 5.50
C GLU A 60 0.37 -23.24 4.66
N MET A 61 1.66 -23.18 4.34
CA MET A 61 2.32 -24.16 3.50
C MET A 61 2.79 -25.36 4.32
N PRO A 62 2.38 -26.60 3.99
CA PRO A 62 2.94 -27.78 4.62
C PRO A 62 4.37 -28.02 4.12
N PHE A 63 5.27 -28.34 5.04
CA PHE A 63 6.67 -28.61 4.71
C PHE A 63 7.24 -29.63 5.71
N MET A 64 7.74 -30.76 5.21
CA MET A 64 8.33 -31.84 6.02
C MET A 64 7.46 -32.29 7.19
N GLY A 65 6.15 -32.40 6.99
CA GLY A 65 5.21 -32.82 8.00
C GLY A 65 4.71 -31.74 8.94
N THR A 66 5.13 -30.48 8.74
CA THR A 66 4.64 -29.34 9.49
C THR A 66 4.01 -28.31 8.54
N THR A 67 3.35 -27.30 9.11
CA THR A 67 2.77 -26.20 8.35
C THR A 67 3.50 -24.93 8.73
N ALA A 68 3.70 -24.03 7.78
CA ALA A 68 4.28 -22.71 8.05
C ALA A 68 3.51 -22.01 9.18
N ALA A 69 4.21 -21.25 10.01
CA ALA A 69 3.66 -20.63 11.22
C ALA A 69 2.55 -19.63 10.94
N GLU A 70 2.58 -18.97 9.76
CA GLU A 70 1.63 -17.92 9.43
C GLU A 70 0.47 -18.46 8.59
N THR A 71 -0.76 -18.09 8.96
CA THR A 71 -1.94 -18.34 8.14
C THR A 71 -2.05 -17.28 7.05
N PHE A 72 -2.93 -17.48 6.05
CA PHE A 72 -3.20 -16.42 5.06
C PHE A 72 -3.70 -15.14 5.74
N GLU A 73 -4.57 -15.26 6.75
CA GLU A 73 -5.09 -14.09 7.46
C GLU A 73 -3.98 -13.36 8.23
N THR A 74 -3.27 -14.06 9.13
CA THR A 74 -2.24 -13.42 9.96
C THR A 74 -1.03 -12.98 9.14
N GLY A 75 -0.62 -13.78 8.16
CA GLY A 75 0.52 -13.47 7.31
C GLY A 75 0.26 -12.27 6.40
N THR A 76 -0.94 -12.15 5.83
CA THR A 76 -1.28 -11.00 4.99
C THR A 76 -1.46 -9.73 5.81
N TRP A 77 -1.99 -9.82 7.03
CA TRP A 77 -2.06 -8.67 7.95
C TRP A 77 -0.66 -8.19 8.34
N ALA A 78 0.23 -9.12 8.66
CA ALA A 78 1.62 -8.78 8.98
C ALA A 78 2.32 -8.13 7.78
N ALA A 79 2.12 -8.65 6.58
CA ALA A 79 2.66 -8.08 5.35
C ALA A 79 2.15 -6.65 5.13
N ALA A 80 0.86 -6.41 5.25
CA ALA A 80 0.26 -5.09 5.08
C ALA A 80 0.78 -4.10 6.13
N ALA A 81 0.90 -4.51 7.39
CA ALA A 81 1.45 -3.66 8.45
C ALA A 81 2.90 -3.25 8.15
N GLY A 82 3.67 -4.09 7.48
CA GLY A 82 5.03 -3.80 7.05
C GLY A 82 5.14 -3.09 5.70
N GLY A 83 4.02 -2.76 5.05
CA GLY A 83 4.00 -2.08 3.76
C GLY A 83 4.01 -3.01 2.56
N THR A 84 3.90 -4.32 2.75
CA THR A 84 3.82 -5.29 1.66
C THR A 84 2.36 -5.55 1.31
N THR A 85 1.97 -5.31 0.07
CA THR A 85 0.57 -5.39 -0.37
C THR A 85 0.29 -6.52 -1.35
N MET A 86 1.32 -7.22 -1.80
CA MET A 86 1.19 -8.39 -2.67
C MET A 86 2.15 -9.48 -2.21
N VAL A 87 1.61 -10.63 -1.91
CA VAL A 87 2.38 -11.79 -1.43
C VAL A 87 2.11 -13.03 -2.27
#